data_9c75db2e1a113e578dd646dd2905c798
#
_entry.id   9c75db2e1a113e578dd646dd2905c798
#
_cell.length_a   1.000
_cell.length_b   1.000
_cell.length_c   1.000
_cell.angle_alpha   90.00
_cell.angle_beta   90.00
_cell.angle_gamma   90.00
#
_symmetry.space_group_name_H-M   'P 1'
#
loop_
_entity.id
_entity.type
_entity.pdbx_description
1 polymer ?
#
loop_
_entity_poly.entity_id
_entity_poly.type
_entity_poly.pdbx_seq_one_letter_code
_entity_poly.pdbx_strand_id
1 'polypeptide(L)'
;NKPSLKLKNSFEVVVDDFTGSYAGWNLSISVGSLVNGTNLLEAPTLMSDFTNLTVNGSDDNGLKDLLNIPPNGTFNKTDGPVLFNSPKKIISGQAGNMEAVSRHFFNFPNYALQLAFENTIKAGTYTGTTTFTLAASPWITQ
;
A
#
# COMPACT_ATOMS: atom_id res chain seq x y z
N ASN A 1 7.50 -26.85 -2.40
CA ASN A 1 6.91 -25.53 -2.64
C ASN A 1 5.88 -25.22 -1.57
N LYS A 2 5.90 -24.00 -1.09
CA LYS A 2 4.90 -23.55 -0.14
C LYS A 2 3.63 -23.18 -0.89
N PRO A 3 2.46 -23.51 -0.36
CA PRO A 3 1.22 -22.95 -0.89
C PRO A 3 1.25 -21.44 -0.78
N SER A 4 0.65 -20.78 -1.76
CA SER A 4 0.54 -19.31 -1.73
C SER A 4 -0.84 -18.88 -2.13
N LEU A 5 -1.25 -17.74 -1.60
CA LEU A 5 -2.52 -17.11 -1.88
C LEU A 5 -2.28 -15.66 -2.25
N LYS A 6 -3.12 -15.15 -3.13
CA LYS A 6 -3.17 -13.72 -3.44
C LYS A 6 -4.56 -13.20 -3.09
N LEU A 7 -4.71 -11.90 -3.14
CA LEU A 7 -6.01 -11.28 -2.86
C LEU A 7 -7.05 -11.78 -3.86
N LYS A 8 -8.28 -11.89 -3.41
CA LYS A 8 -9.38 -12.28 -4.27
C LYS A 8 -9.69 -11.19 -5.29
N ASN A 9 -9.63 -9.94 -4.85
CA ASN A 9 -9.98 -8.78 -5.67
C ASN A 9 -8.88 -7.74 -5.61
N SER A 10 -8.79 -6.90 -6.65
CA SER A 10 -8.05 -5.66 -6.57
C SER A 10 -8.76 -4.71 -5.61
N PHE A 11 -8.04 -3.69 -5.15
CA PHE A 11 -8.64 -2.70 -4.27
C PHE A 11 -8.00 -1.33 -4.54
N GLU A 12 -8.66 -0.29 -4.06
CA GLU A 12 -8.21 1.07 -4.28
C GLU A 12 -7.99 1.77 -2.96
N VAL A 13 -6.91 2.54 -2.88
CA VAL A 13 -6.63 3.44 -1.75
C VAL A 13 -6.59 4.85 -2.30
N VAL A 14 -7.29 5.76 -1.64
CA VAL A 14 -7.33 7.16 -2.04
C VAL A 14 -6.50 7.94 -1.06
N VAL A 15 -5.59 8.76 -1.58
CA VAL A 15 -4.78 9.66 -0.76
C VAL A 15 -5.13 11.08 -1.14
N ASP A 16 -5.57 11.84 -0.14
CA ASP A 16 -5.92 13.25 -0.30
C ASP A 16 -4.90 14.12 0.41
N ASP A 17 -4.37 15.09 -0.30
CA ASP A 17 -3.57 16.14 0.31
C ASP A 17 -3.97 17.48 -0.28
N PHE A 18 -4.79 18.22 0.46
CA PHE A 18 -5.26 19.53 0.07
C PHE A 18 -4.67 20.64 0.94
N THR A 19 -3.58 20.33 1.64
CA THR A 19 -2.94 21.32 2.52
C THR A 19 -2.25 22.44 1.73
N GLY A 20 -1.87 22.17 0.49
CA GLY A 20 -1.12 23.11 -0.32
C GLY A 20 0.32 23.29 0.12
N SER A 21 0.79 22.48 1.05
CA SER A 21 2.12 22.64 1.62
C SER A 21 3.24 22.04 0.79
N TYR A 22 2.91 21.11 -0.12
CA TYR A 22 3.89 20.34 -0.90
C TYR A 22 4.90 19.59 0.00
N ALA A 23 4.47 19.29 1.23
CA ALA A 23 5.38 18.64 2.19
C ALA A 23 5.63 17.17 1.87
N GLY A 24 4.77 16.57 1.05
CA GLY A 24 4.86 15.15 0.76
C GLY A 24 4.20 14.30 1.84
N TRP A 25 4.16 13.02 1.58
CA TRP A 25 3.50 12.08 2.48
C TRP A 25 4.05 10.68 2.26
N ASN A 26 3.82 9.82 3.23
CA ASN A 26 4.17 8.41 3.16
C ASN A 26 2.93 7.59 3.48
N LEU A 27 2.67 6.59 2.66
CA LEU A 27 1.63 5.61 2.92
C LEU A 27 2.30 4.32 3.36
N SER A 28 1.89 3.82 4.52
CA SER A 28 2.41 2.58 5.09
C SER A 28 1.30 1.56 5.23
N ILE A 29 1.68 0.29 5.15
CA ILE A 29 0.78 -0.83 5.40
C ILE A 29 1.27 -1.59 6.63
N SER A 30 0.35 -2.04 7.44
CA SER A 30 0.63 -2.95 8.54
C SER A 30 -0.41 -4.07 8.52
N VAL A 31 0.05 -5.29 8.54
CA VAL A 31 -0.83 -6.46 8.54
C VAL A 31 -0.68 -7.17 9.87
N GLY A 32 -1.79 -7.30 10.58
CA GLY A 32 -1.81 -8.02 11.86
C GLY A 32 -1.74 -9.53 11.65
N SER A 33 -1.41 -10.22 12.72
CA SER A 33 -1.33 -11.68 12.69
C SER A 33 -2.65 -12.29 12.21
N LEU A 34 -2.53 -13.38 11.48
CA LEU A 34 -3.68 -14.11 10.96
C LEU A 34 -4.02 -15.24 11.90
N VAL A 35 -5.24 -15.24 12.41
CA VAL A 35 -5.67 -16.18 13.43
C VAL A 35 -7.00 -16.84 13.07
N ASN A 36 -7.16 -18.06 13.55
CA ASN A 36 -8.42 -18.79 13.54
C ASN A 36 -8.68 -19.26 14.97
N GLY A 37 -9.48 -18.47 15.69
CA GLY A 37 -9.65 -18.71 17.12
C GLY A 37 -8.32 -18.54 17.85
N THR A 38 -7.84 -19.62 18.48
CA THR A 38 -6.55 -19.62 19.15
C THR A 38 -5.39 -20.08 18.26
N ASN A 39 -5.71 -20.50 17.02
CA ASN A 39 -4.69 -20.96 16.10
C ASN A 39 -4.10 -19.78 15.36
N LEU A 40 -2.79 -19.67 15.42
CA LEU A 40 -2.05 -18.64 14.70
C LEU A 40 -1.50 -19.26 13.42
N LEU A 41 -1.55 -18.51 12.33
CA LEU A 41 -0.90 -18.96 11.10
C LEU A 41 0.61 -18.90 11.31
N GLU A 42 1.24 -20.06 11.32
CA GLU A 42 2.65 -20.19 11.67
C GLU A 42 3.54 -19.85 10.48
N ALA A 43 4.60 -19.09 10.76
CA ALA A 43 5.69 -18.79 9.83
C ALA A 43 5.22 -18.39 8.44
N PRO A 44 4.21 -17.51 8.30
CA PRO A 44 3.82 -17.06 6.98
C PRO A 44 4.83 -16.07 6.43
N THR A 45 4.91 -16.02 5.11
CA THR A 45 5.67 -14.97 4.41
C THR A 45 4.70 -14.14 3.60
N LEU A 46 4.65 -12.87 3.90
CA LEU A 46 3.80 -11.94 3.16
C LEU A 46 4.69 -11.07 2.30
N MET A 47 4.45 -11.11 1.00
CA MET A 47 5.22 -10.35 0.02
C MET A 47 4.32 -9.32 -0.64
N SER A 48 4.90 -8.18 -0.94
CA SER A 48 4.22 -7.16 -1.72
C SER A 48 4.86 -7.01 -3.10
N ASP A 49 4.01 -6.73 -4.07
CA ASP A 49 4.44 -6.42 -5.44
C ASP A 49 3.58 -5.27 -5.94
N PHE A 50 4.18 -4.10 -5.96
CA PHE A 50 3.51 -2.87 -6.40
C PHE A 50 3.96 -2.43 -7.78
N THR A 51 4.63 -3.31 -8.53
CA THR A 51 5.17 -2.97 -9.84
C THR A 51 4.08 -2.44 -10.78
N ASN A 52 2.93 -3.08 -10.75
CA ASN A 52 1.81 -2.70 -11.61
C ASN A 52 0.72 -1.95 -10.86
N LEU A 53 1.08 -1.31 -9.77
CA LEU A 53 0.20 -0.36 -9.11
C LEU A 53 -0.07 0.80 -10.07
N THR A 54 -1.32 1.06 -10.37
CA THR A 54 -1.69 2.16 -11.23
C THR A 54 -2.26 3.31 -10.43
N VAL A 55 -1.97 4.51 -10.88
CA VAL A 55 -2.56 5.73 -10.33
C VAL A 55 -3.63 6.15 -11.32
N ASN A 56 -4.89 6.11 -10.91
CA ASN A 56 -6.01 6.45 -11.78
C ASN A 56 -6.22 7.96 -11.88
N GLY A 57 -5.15 8.70 -11.72
CA GLY A 57 -5.15 10.13 -11.85
C GLY A 57 -5.53 10.81 -10.55
N SER A 58 -5.56 12.09 -10.60
CA SER A 58 -6.12 12.88 -9.52
C SER A 58 -7.51 13.28 -9.94
N ASP A 59 -8.39 13.30 -8.94
CA ASP A 59 -9.77 13.62 -9.16
C ASP A 59 -10.04 14.97 -8.55
N ASP A 60 -10.08 15.98 -9.09
CA ASP A 60 -10.39 17.25 -8.48
C ASP A 60 -10.84 18.24 -9.55
N ASN A 61 -11.90 17.80 -10.24
CA ASN A 61 -12.52 18.61 -11.29
C ASN A 61 -11.52 19.00 -12.37
N GLY A 62 -10.69 18.04 -12.76
CA GLY A 62 -9.70 18.28 -13.79
C GLY A 62 -8.41 18.91 -13.29
N LEU A 63 -8.22 18.97 -11.98
CA LEU A 63 -7.01 19.54 -11.42
C LEU A 63 -5.75 18.81 -11.91
N LYS A 64 -5.88 17.53 -12.15
CA LYS A 64 -4.79 16.72 -12.70
C LYS A 64 -4.26 17.34 -14.01
N ASP A 65 -5.16 17.73 -14.89
CA ASP A 65 -4.77 18.31 -16.17
C ASP A 65 -4.16 19.70 -15.99
N LEU A 66 -4.70 20.48 -15.06
CA LEU A 66 -4.15 21.80 -14.77
C LEU A 66 -2.75 21.73 -14.21
N LEU A 67 -2.52 20.77 -13.31
CA LEU A 67 -1.23 20.62 -12.66
C LEU A 67 -0.28 19.72 -13.43
N ASN A 68 -0.73 19.15 -14.54
CA ASN A 68 0.06 18.26 -15.37
C ASN A 68 0.63 17.06 -14.59
N ILE A 69 -0.22 16.49 -13.73
CA ILE A 69 0.16 15.34 -12.94
C ILE A 69 0.09 14.09 -13.82
N PRO A 70 1.17 13.33 -13.94
CA PRO A 70 1.16 12.13 -14.79
C PRO A 70 0.12 11.12 -14.31
N PRO A 71 -0.57 10.42 -15.23
CA PRO A 71 -1.59 9.44 -14.84
C PRO A 71 -1.07 8.34 -13.92
N ASN A 72 0.15 7.87 -14.14
CA ASN A 72 0.73 6.81 -13.32
C ASN A 72 1.69 7.36 -12.27
N GLY A 73 1.84 8.68 -12.22
CA GLY A 73 2.66 9.32 -11.22
C GLY A 73 4.12 8.94 -11.26
N THR A 74 4.89 9.65 -10.49
CA THR A 74 6.29 9.32 -10.26
C THR A 74 6.50 8.98 -8.80
N PHE A 75 5.48 8.35 -8.21
CA PHE A 75 5.51 7.97 -6.80
C PHE A 75 6.56 6.91 -6.55
N ASN A 76 7.25 7.03 -5.44
CA ASN A 76 8.18 6.00 -5.00
C ASN A 76 7.37 4.86 -4.40
N LYS A 77 7.65 3.64 -4.87
CA LYS A 77 6.97 2.44 -4.42
C LYS A 77 8.02 1.45 -3.92
N THR A 78 7.71 0.76 -2.85
CA THR A 78 8.65 -0.19 -2.25
C THR A 78 8.02 -1.56 -2.15
N ASP A 79 8.56 -2.52 -2.90
CA ASP A 79 8.12 -3.91 -2.89
C ASP A 79 8.88 -4.71 -1.83
N GLY A 80 8.52 -5.97 -1.72
CA GLY A 80 9.25 -6.92 -0.91
C GLY A 80 8.46 -7.44 0.27
N PRO A 81 9.15 -8.02 1.25
CA PRO A 81 8.44 -8.63 2.36
C PRO A 81 7.75 -7.60 3.25
N VAL A 82 6.56 -7.99 3.71
CA VAL A 82 5.82 -7.25 4.73
C VAL A 82 5.83 -8.13 5.97
N LEU A 83 6.43 -7.63 7.03
CA LEU A 83 6.47 -8.37 8.30
C LEU A 83 5.17 -8.13 9.06
N PHE A 84 4.61 -9.20 9.60
CA PHE A 84 3.38 -9.07 10.37
C PHE A 84 3.60 -8.18 11.58
N ASN A 85 2.62 -7.34 11.86
CA ASN A 85 2.61 -6.40 12.99
C ASN A 85 3.72 -5.35 12.91
N SER A 86 4.25 -5.11 11.71
CA SER A 86 5.32 -4.15 11.50
C SER A 86 4.98 -3.26 10.29
N PRO A 87 4.80 -1.97 10.50
CA PRO A 87 4.46 -1.08 9.38
C PRO A 87 5.57 -1.05 8.33
N LYS A 88 5.15 -1.05 7.07
CA LYS A 88 6.06 -0.92 5.93
C LYS A 88 5.60 0.26 5.08
N LYS A 89 6.51 1.19 4.84
CA LYS A 89 6.27 2.28 3.91
C LYS A 89 6.22 1.70 2.49
N ILE A 90 5.13 1.93 1.78
CA ILE A 90 4.93 1.31 0.46
C ILE A 90 4.88 2.33 -0.67
N ILE A 91 4.37 3.54 -0.41
CA ILE A 91 4.26 4.59 -1.43
C ILE A 91 4.61 5.92 -0.78
N SER A 92 5.31 6.77 -1.52
CA SER A 92 5.61 8.14 -1.09
C SER A 92 5.25 9.13 -2.17
N GLY A 93 4.61 10.22 -1.78
CA GLY A 93 4.51 11.43 -2.58
C GLY A 93 5.64 12.36 -2.16
N GLN A 94 6.52 12.70 -3.11
CA GLN A 94 7.74 13.41 -2.79
C GLN A 94 7.49 14.89 -2.51
N ALA A 95 8.11 15.40 -1.47
CA ALA A 95 8.02 16.80 -1.10
C ALA A 95 8.47 17.70 -2.24
N GLY A 96 7.75 18.78 -2.45
CA GLY A 96 8.06 19.75 -3.49
C GLY A 96 7.53 19.39 -4.87
N ASN A 97 7.00 18.21 -5.05
CA ASN A 97 6.48 17.74 -6.34
C ASN A 97 4.96 17.73 -6.36
N MET A 98 4.41 17.63 -7.57
CA MET A 98 2.96 17.59 -7.75
C MET A 98 2.34 16.33 -7.15
N GLU A 99 3.11 15.26 -7.04
CA GLU A 99 2.65 14.03 -6.40
C GLU A 99 2.27 14.26 -4.93
N ALA A 100 2.74 15.35 -4.34
CA ALA A 100 2.48 15.63 -2.94
C ALA A 100 1.18 16.38 -2.71
N VAL A 101 0.40 16.66 -3.75
CA VAL A 101 -0.82 17.46 -3.61
C VAL A 101 -1.99 16.77 -4.26
N SER A 102 -3.20 17.22 -3.89
CA SER A 102 -4.47 16.81 -4.49
C SER A 102 -4.85 15.37 -4.11
N ARG A 103 -5.75 14.81 -4.86
CA ARG A 103 -6.31 13.48 -4.60
C ARG A 103 -5.79 12.50 -5.63
N HIS A 104 -5.24 11.39 -5.14
CA HIS A 104 -4.72 10.34 -5.99
C HIS A 104 -5.38 9.02 -5.66
N PHE A 105 -5.75 8.28 -6.70
CA PHE A 105 -6.40 6.97 -6.59
C PHE A 105 -5.37 5.91 -6.94
N PHE A 106 -4.99 5.11 -5.95
CA PHE A 106 -4.02 4.03 -6.15
C PHE A 106 -4.77 2.72 -6.27
N ASN A 107 -4.71 2.11 -7.44
CA ASN A 107 -5.36 0.83 -7.68
C ASN A 107 -4.34 -0.29 -7.51
N PHE A 108 -4.59 -1.15 -6.52
CA PHE A 108 -3.73 -2.27 -6.20
C PHE A 108 -4.29 -3.52 -6.88
N PRO A 109 -3.50 -4.18 -7.75
CA PRO A 109 -3.95 -5.43 -8.35
C PRO A 109 -4.06 -6.52 -7.29
N ASN A 110 -4.76 -7.62 -7.65
CA ASN A 110 -4.99 -8.68 -6.68
C ASN A 110 -3.73 -9.40 -6.23
N TYR A 111 -2.64 -9.30 -6.99
CA TYR A 111 -1.35 -9.88 -6.61
C TYR A 111 -0.45 -8.89 -5.88
N ALA A 112 -0.97 -7.69 -5.54
CA ALA A 112 -0.18 -6.72 -4.79
C ALA A 112 0.28 -7.26 -3.44
N LEU A 113 -0.50 -8.16 -2.85
CA LEU A 113 -0.12 -8.86 -1.64
C LEU A 113 -0.27 -10.35 -1.88
N GLN A 114 0.78 -11.10 -1.57
CA GLN A 114 0.78 -12.55 -1.71
C GLN A 114 1.28 -13.18 -0.42
N LEU A 115 0.58 -14.19 0.03
CA LEU A 115 0.88 -14.90 1.26
C LEU A 115 1.33 -16.31 0.94
N ALA A 116 2.53 -16.67 1.37
CA ALA A 116 3.02 -18.04 1.33
C ALA A 116 3.04 -18.61 2.75
N PHE A 117 2.69 -19.86 2.90
CA PHE A 117 2.60 -20.49 4.23
C PHE A 117 2.97 -21.96 4.15
N GLU A 118 3.25 -22.54 5.29
CA GLU A 118 3.59 -23.96 5.35
C GLU A 118 2.36 -24.81 5.09
N ASN A 119 2.54 -25.91 4.35
CA ASN A 119 1.42 -26.78 4.01
C ASN A 119 0.97 -27.66 5.18
N THR A 120 1.61 -27.52 6.32
CA THR A 120 1.24 -28.24 7.54
C THR A 120 0.28 -27.46 8.44
N ILE A 121 -0.14 -26.27 8.02
CA ILE A 121 -1.05 -25.49 8.86
C ILE A 121 -2.43 -26.15 8.90
N LYS A 122 -3.12 -25.88 9.99
CA LYS A 122 -4.48 -26.37 10.16
C LYS A 122 -5.43 -25.67 9.20
N ALA A 123 -6.28 -26.43 8.53
CA ALA A 123 -7.27 -25.86 7.62
C ALA A 123 -8.26 -25.01 8.38
N GLY A 124 -8.75 -23.95 7.73
CA GLY A 124 -9.75 -23.06 8.31
C GLY A 124 -9.63 -21.66 7.75
N THR A 125 -10.45 -20.79 8.27
CA THR A 125 -10.45 -19.38 7.90
C THR A 125 -9.62 -18.61 8.92
N TYR A 126 -8.59 -17.94 8.45
CA TYR A 126 -7.74 -17.10 9.27
C TYR A 126 -8.02 -15.65 8.97
N THR A 127 -8.17 -14.85 10.00
CA THR A 127 -8.48 -13.42 9.87
C THR A 127 -7.43 -12.57 10.54
N GLY A 128 -7.25 -11.38 10.03
CA GLY A 128 -6.37 -10.38 10.59
C GLY A 128 -6.81 -9.02 10.11
N THR A 129 -6.13 -7.99 10.57
CA THR A 129 -6.45 -6.61 10.23
C THR A 129 -5.33 -6.00 9.42
N THR A 130 -5.67 -5.39 8.30
CA THR A 130 -4.74 -4.60 7.51
C THR A 130 -5.03 -3.13 7.76
N THR A 131 -4.00 -2.38 8.10
CA THR A 131 -4.12 -0.96 8.40
C THR A 131 -3.24 -0.18 7.44
N PHE A 132 -3.83 0.82 6.80
CA PHE A 132 -3.09 1.78 6.00
C PHE A 132 -2.94 3.05 6.83
N THR A 133 -1.72 3.57 6.90
CA THR A 133 -1.43 4.79 7.64
C THR A 133 -0.81 5.81 6.71
N LEU A 134 -1.40 6.98 6.67
CA LEU A 134 -0.87 8.10 5.92
C LEU A 134 -0.22 9.07 6.90
N ALA A 135 1.05 9.37 6.66
CA ALA A 135 1.79 10.30 7.50
C ALA A 135 2.40 11.38 6.63
N ALA A 136 2.41 12.60 7.15
CA ALA A 136 3.13 13.67 6.50
C ALA A 136 4.61 13.30 6.43
N SER A 137 5.21 13.51 5.28
CA SER A 137 6.63 13.30 5.15
C SER A 137 7.32 14.48 5.80
N PRO A 138 8.14 14.27 6.84
CA PRO A 138 8.86 15.39 7.40
C PRO A 138 9.73 16.03 6.34
N TRP A 139 9.72 17.34 6.28
CA TRP A 139 10.68 18.04 5.45
C TRP A 139 12.05 17.85 6.07
N ILE A 140 12.88 17.09 5.40
CA ILE A 140 14.22 16.86 5.89
C ILE A 140 15.15 17.72 5.09
N THR A 141 15.75 18.66 5.77
CA THR A 141 16.81 19.49 5.20
C THR A 141 18.12 18.81 5.49
N GLN A 142 18.83 18.48 4.50
CA GLN A 142 20.17 17.91 4.68
C GLN A 142 21.25 18.95 4.48
#